data_3b7f441d3c44609afd92b5b6ca893378
#
_entry.id   3b7f441d3c44609afd92b5b6ca893378
#
_cell.length_a   1.000
_cell.length_b   1.000
_cell.length_c   1.000
_cell.angle_alpha   90.00
_cell.angle_beta   90.00
_cell.angle_gamma   90.00
#
_symmetry.space_group_name_H-M   'P 1'
#
loop_
_entity.id
_entity.type
_entity.pdbx_description
1 polymer ?
#
loop_
_entity_poly.entity_id
_entity_poly.type
_entity_poly.pdbx_seq_one_letter_code
_entity_poly.pdbx_strand_id
1 'polypeptide(L)'
;DLIRSVPILRWSDFKKVLSQLRKPQAREMYDSIVVDTASIAWQLCEKYVCQRESVDSIREIPWGQGWGMLRNEFSECWREITLLGFGILFIAHSKDKPTEMRDEDGNSITAVAPDLPNNAYTIINSIVDIIGYLQVQMNADGTTERYLYTRSTPTIFAGSRYQYLAPKIKFGYNELVSAIGDAIDMAVRS
;
A
#
# COMPACT_ATOMS: atom_id res chain seq x y z
N ASP A 1 17.70 4.05 16.86
CA ASP A 1 16.59 4.22 15.92
C ASP A 1 15.30 3.80 16.57
N LEU A 2 14.42 4.77 16.83
CA LEU A 2 13.21 4.52 17.60
C LEU A 2 12.04 4.41 16.64
N ILE A 3 11.70 3.17 16.23
CA ILE A 3 10.40 2.89 15.67
C ILE A 3 9.36 3.03 16.80
N ARG A 4 8.47 4.00 16.69
CA ARG A 4 7.32 4.11 17.58
C ARG A 4 6.14 3.39 16.97
N SER A 5 5.64 2.38 17.65
CA SER A 5 4.41 1.67 17.28
C SER A 5 3.24 2.18 18.12
N VAL A 6 2.12 2.44 17.45
CA VAL A 6 0.86 2.86 18.10
C VAL A 6 -0.23 1.88 17.65
N PRO A 7 -0.86 1.14 18.57
CA PRO A 7 -1.97 0.27 18.22
C PRO A 7 -3.19 1.10 17.83
N ILE A 8 -3.73 0.83 16.64
CA ILE A 8 -4.96 1.46 16.13
C ILE A 8 -6.07 0.42 16.19
N LEU A 9 -6.97 0.57 17.16
CA LEU A 9 -8.11 -0.33 17.36
C LEU A 9 -9.39 0.19 16.70
N ARG A 10 -9.48 1.50 16.44
CA ARG A 10 -10.61 2.18 15.81
C ARG A 10 -10.09 3.26 14.87
N TRP A 11 -10.84 3.58 13.83
CA TRP A 11 -10.50 4.67 12.91
C TRP A 11 -10.37 6.04 13.62
N SER A 12 -11.16 6.25 14.67
CA SER A 12 -11.03 7.43 15.53
C SER A 12 -9.66 7.53 16.21
N ASP A 13 -8.99 6.42 16.51
CA ASP A 13 -7.65 6.44 17.08
C ASP A 13 -6.62 6.84 16.02
N PHE A 14 -6.79 6.38 14.78
CA PHE A 14 -5.99 6.85 13.64
C PHE A 14 -6.16 8.37 13.44
N LYS A 15 -7.39 8.88 13.50
CA LYS A 15 -7.65 10.35 13.40
C LYS A 15 -6.98 11.14 14.52
N LYS A 16 -6.84 10.57 15.74
CA LYS A 16 -6.05 11.20 16.82
C LYS A 16 -4.55 11.21 16.46
N VAL A 17 -4.02 10.11 15.92
CA VAL A 17 -2.61 10.08 15.43
C VAL A 17 -2.43 11.14 14.36
N LEU A 18 -3.32 11.22 13.37
CA LEU A 18 -3.27 12.23 12.32
C LEU A 18 -3.24 13.66 12.90
N SER A 19 -4.02 13.93 13.94
CA SER A 19 -4.00 15.23 14.63
C SER A 19 -2.65 15.55 15.30
N GLN A 20 -1.91 14.53 15.74
CA GLN A 20 -0.55 14.72 16.26
C GLN A 20 0.48 14.95 15.13
N LEU A 21 0.30 14.27 13.99
CA LEU A 21 1.17 14.43 12.82
C LEU A 21 1.09 15.83 12.21
N ARG A 22 -0.01 16.57 12.41
CA ARG A 22 -0.16 17.99 12.01
C ARG A 22 0.76 18.93 12.77
N LYS A 23 1.26 18.52 13.93
CA LYS A 23 2.14 19.39 14.74
C LYS A 23 3.52 19.47 14.09
N PRO A 24 4.16 20.67 14.02
CA PRO A 24 5.47 20.83 13.41
C PRO A 24 6.53 19.86 13.96
N GLN A 25 6.49 19.59 15.28
CA GLN A 25 7.42 18.69 15.95
C GLN A 25 7.37 17.25 15.41
N ALA A 26 6.24 16.84 14.82
CA ALA A 26 6.13 15.50 14.25
C ALA A 26 7.11 15.28 13.08
N ARG A 27 7.32 16.31 12.24
CA ARG A 27 8.28 16.28 11.12
C ARG A 27 9.73 16.28 11.59
N GLU A 28 10.01 16.82 12.76
CA GLU A 28 11.34 16.76 13.36
C GLU A 28 11.68 15.37 13.91
N MET A 29 10.63 14.57 14.22
CA MET A 29 10.78 13.25 14.85
C MET A 29 10.63 12.09 13.85
N TYR A 30 9.86 12.27 12.78
CA TYR A 30 9.51 11.19 11.86
C TYR A 30 9.60 11.64 10.40
N ASP A 31 10.18 10.81 9.56
CA ASP A 31 10.21 10.99 8.10
C ASP A 31 9.12 10.20 7.40
N SER A 32 8.73 9.05 7.96
CA SER A 32 7.83 8.10 7.33
C SER A 32 6.84 7.49 8.31
N ILE A 33 5.68 7.12 7.78
CA ILE A 33 4.61 6.43 8.47
C ILE A 33 4.46 5.03 7.86
N VAL A 34 4.44 4.00 8.70
CA VAL A 34 4.18 2.63 8.29
C VAL A 34 2.78 2.22 8.73
N VAL A 35 2.01 1.67 7.82
CA VAL A 35 0.64 1.18 8.04
C VAL A 35 0.63 -0.34 7.92
N ASP A 36 0.49 -1.03 9.05
CA ASP A 36 0.46 -2.49 9.13
C ASP A 36 -0.88 -2.95 9.76
N THR A 37 -1.84 -3.40 8.97
CA THR A 37 -1.88 -3.56 7.51
C THR A 37 -2.94 -2.63 6.88
N ALA A 38 -2.77 -2.36 5.59
CA ALA A 38 -3.70 -1.52 4.84
C ALA A 38 -5.14 -2.08 4.79
N SER A 39 -5.29 -3.42 4.76
CA SER A 39 -6.61 -4.08 4.77
C SER A 39 -7.35 -3.84 6.09
N ILE A 40 -6.65 -3.91 7.23
CA ILE A 40 -7.23 -3.60 8.54
C ILE A 40 -7.61 -2.12 8.63
N ALA A 41 -6.75 -1.22 8.11
CA ALA A 41 -7.07 0.21 8.07
C ALA A 41 -8.38 0.50 7.33
N TRP A 42 -8.62 -0.17 6.17
CA TRP A 42 -9.87 -0.09 5.43
C TRP A 42 -11.06 -0.57 6.25
N GLN A 43 -10.96 -1.74 6.89
CA GLN A 43 -12.03 -2.30 7.71
C GLN A 43 -12.39 -1.40 8.90
N LEU A 44 -11.40 -0.79 9.54
CA LEU A 44 -11.62 0.16 10.63
C LEU A 44 -12.35 1.42 10.14
N CYS A 45 -12.00 1.91 8.95
CA CYS A 45 -12.67 3.03 8.31
C CYS A 45 -14.12 2.69 7.97
N GLU A 46 -14.39 1.50 7.42
CA GLU A 46 -15.75 1.03 7.12
C GLU A 46 -16.61 0.98 8.38
N LYS A 47 -16.11 0.35 9.44
CA LYS A 47 -16.81 0.32 10.74
C LYS A 47 -17.09 1.72 11.28
N TYR A 48 -16.15 2.64 11.13
CA TYR A 48 -16.34 4.02 11.56
C TYR A 48 -17.46 4.72 10.79
N VAL A 49 -17.52 4.56 9.48
CA VAL A 49 -18.59 5.12 8.64
C VAL A 49 -19.94 4.51 9.02
N CYS A 50 -20.03 3.19 9.17
CA CYS A 50 -21.26 2.51 9.61
C CYS A 50 -21.75 3.03 10.97
N GLN A 51 -20.86 3.17 11.94
CA GLN A 51 -21.20 3.73 13.27
C GLN A 51 -21.70 5.16 13.19
N ARG A 52 -21.07 5.99 12.36
CA ARG A 52 -21.48 7.40 12.16
C ARG A 52 -22.86 7.52 11.57
N GLU A 53 -23.19 6.62 10.62
CA GLU A 53 -24.49 6.61 9.94
C GLU A 53 -25.55 5.74 10.68
N SER A 54 -25.18 5.13 11.84
CA SER A 54 -26.06 4.29 12.66
C SER A 54 -26.63 3.08 11.90
N VAL A 55 -25.79 2.43 11.08
CA VAL A 55 -26.11 1.21 10.31
C VAL A 55 -25.15 0.09 10.66
N ASP A 56 -25.55 -1.16 10.45
CA ASP A 56 -24.70 -2.33 10.66
C ASP A 56 -23.78 -2.64 9.46
N SER A 57 -24.20 -2.23 8.26
CA SER A 57 -23.46 -2.45 7.03
C SER A 57 -23.47 -1.22 6.13
N ILE A 58 -22.35 -0.99 5.43
CA ILE A 58 -22.22 0.09 4.44
C ILE A 58 -23.29 0.00 3.32
N ARG A 59 -23.82 -1.21 3.08
CA ARG A 59 -24.84 -1.48 2.06
C ARG A 59 -26.25 -0.98 2.46
N GLU A 60 -26.49 -0.76 3.74
CA GLU A 60 -27.78 -0.26 4.25
C GLU A 60 -27.94 1.25 4.02
N ILE A 61 -26.84 1.94 3.73
CA ILE A 61 -26.89 3.36 3.38
C ILE A 61 -27.54 3.50 2.00
N PRO A 62 -28.65 4.27 1.89
CA PRO A 62 -29.43 4.36 0.68
C PRO A 62 -28.64 4.78 -0.56
N TRP A 63 -29.09 4.33 -1.73
CA TRP A 63 -28.57 4.73 -3.04
C TRP A 63 -27.09 4.42 -3.26
N GLY A 64 -26.50 3.50 -2.48
CA GLY A 64 -25.07 3.16 -2.57
C GLY A 64 -24.13 4.28 -2.11
N GLN A 65 -24.64 5.34 -1.50
CA GLN A 65 -23.84 6.48 -1.02
C GLN A 65 -22.79 6.07 0.02
N GLY A 66 -23.05 5.00 0.78
CA GLY A 66 -22.13 4.50 1.79
C GLY A 66 -20.73 4.20 1.24
N TRP A 67 -20.64 3.63 0.04
CA TRP A 67 -19.34 3.37 -0.60
C TRP A 67 -18.61 4.68 -0.96
N GLY A 68 -19.35 5.72 -1.34
CA GLY A 68 -18.80 7.06 -1.59
C GLY A 68 -18.27 7.69 -0.28
N MET A 69 -19.04 7.61 0.79
CA MET A 69 -18.64 8.11 2.12
C MET A 69 -17.38 7.41 2.63
N LEU A 70 -17.33 6.08 2.51
CA LEU A 70 -16.17 5.29 2.92
C LEU A 70 -14.92 5.65 2.11
N ARG A 71 -15.04 5.74 0.78
CA ARG A 71 -13.91 6.15 -0.08
C ARG A 71 -13.40 7.54 0.25
N ASN A 72 -14.29 8.48 0.48
CA ASN A 72 -13.92 9.86 0.82
C ASN A 72 -13.20 9.90 2.18
N GLU A 73 -13.78 9.31 3.22
CA GLU A 73 -13.18 9.27 4.56
C GLU A 73 -11.79 8.65 4.52
N PHE A 74 -11.62 7.51 3.81
CA PHE A 74 -10.35 6.82 3.69
C PHE A 74 -9.33 7.63 2.90
N SER A 75 -9.71 8.18 1.74
CA SER A 75 -8.79 8.92 0.87
C SER A 75 -8.34 10.25 1.48
N GLU A 76 -9.21 10.96 2.16
CA GLU A 76 -8.88 12.24 2.80
C GLU A 76 -7.78 12.10 3.83
N CYS A 77 -7.83 11.06 4.66
CA CYS A 77 -6.81 10.82 5.69
C CYS A 77 -5.43 10.59 5.09
N TRP A 78 -5.31 9.76 4.04
CA TRP A 78 -4.01 9.48 3.40
C TRP A 78 -3.50 10.67 2.61
N ARG A 79 -4.38 11.36 1.89
CA ARG A 79 -4.02 12.60 1.20
C ARG A 79 -3.48 13.64 2.17
N GLU A 80 -4.06 13.75 3.35
CA GLU A 80 -3.56 14.66 4.36
C GLU A 80 -2.14 14.32 4.80
N ILE A 81 -1.84 13.03 5.07
CA ILE A 81 -0.49 12.59 5.45
C ILE A 81 0.53 12.93 4.35
N THR A 82 0.18 12.72 3.08
CA THR A 82 1.06 13.09 1.96
C THR A 82 1.29 14.60 1.89
N LEU A 83 0.25 15.41 2.12
CA LEU A 83 0.37 16.88 2.14
C LEU A 83 1.21 17.39 3.33
N LEU A 84 1.26 16.65 4.44
CA LEU A 84 2.15 16.94 5.55
C LEU A 84 3.62 16.59 5.24
N GLY A 85 3.90 15.93 4.11
CA GLY A 85 5.23 15.62 3.62
C GLY A 85 5.86 14.36 4.22
N PHE A 86 5.07 13.48 4.87
CA PHE A 86 5.55 12.18 5.32
C PHE A 86 5.63 11.18 4.15
N GLY A 87 6.67 10.35 4.13
CA GLY A 87 6.66 9.12 3.35
C GLY A 87 5.62 8.15 3.92
N ILE A 88 4.95 7.38 3.07
CA ILE A 88 3.97 6.39 3.52
C ILE A 88 4.34 5.02 2.98
N LEU A 89 4.45 4.04 3.88
CA LEU A 89 4.61 2.63 3.53
C LEU A 89 3.36 1.86 3.99
N PHE A 90 2.63 1.32 3.03
CA PHE A 90 1.53 0.40 3.30
C PHE A 90 2.02 -1.04 3.23
N ILE A 91 1.77 -1.81 4.28
CA ILE A 91 1.98 -3.25 4.29
C ILE A 91 0.63 -3.92 4.01
N ALA A 92 0.62 -4.89 3.09
CA ALA A 92 -0.54 -5.71 2.79
C ALA A 92 -0.12 -7.17 2.67
N HIS A 93 -0.98 -8.09 3.10
CA HIS A 93 -0.84 -9.50 2.76
C HIS A 93 -1.03 -9.68 1.26
N SER A 94 -0.55 -10.79 0.73
CA SER A 94 -0.79 -11.20 -0.64
C SER A 94 -1.91 -12.22 -0.72
N LYS A 95 -2.62 -12.21 -1.85
CA LYS A 95 -3.60 -13.24 -2.21
C LYS A 95 -3.49 -13.60 -3.68
N ASP A 96 -3.90 -14.80 -3.99
CA ASP A 96 -4.06 -15.24 -5.37
C ASP A 96 -5.29 -14.59 -6.01
N LYS A 97 -5.12 -14.04 -7.20
CA LYS A 97 -6.16 -13.38 -7.98
C LYS A 97 -6.14 -13.92 -9.42
N PRO A 98 -7.23 -14.52 -9.89
CA PRO A 98 -7.37 -14.86 -11.30
C PRO A 98 -7.21 -13.62 -12.19
N THR A 99 -6.48 -13.77 -13.28
CA THR A 99 -6.28 -12.71 -14.29
C THR A 99 -7.16 -12.97 -15.51
N GLU A 100 -7.25 -12.00 -16.40
CA GLU A 100 -7.88 -12.18 -17.72
C GLU A 100 -6.96 -12.92 -18.70
N MET A 101 -5.68 -13.05 -18.35
CA MET A 101 -4.70 -13.78 -19.16
C MET A 101 -4.97 -15.28 -19.12
N ARG A 102 -4.70 -15.95 -20.22
CA ARG A 102 -4.84 -17.41 -20.38
C ARG A 102 -3.49 -18.02 -20.66
N ASP A 103 -3.28 -19.25 -20.16
CA ASP A 103 -2.17 -20.09 -20.57
C ASP A 103 -2.41 -20.74 -21.95
N GLU A 104 -1.47 -21.54 -22.43
CA GLU A 104 -1.55 -22.24 -23.72
C GLU A 104 -2.73 -23.24 -23.76
N ASP A 105 -3.17 -23.74 -22.60
CA ASP A 105 -4.29 -24.67 -22.46
C ASP A 105 -5.64 -23.94 -22.27
N GLY A 106 -5.64 -22.59 -22.25
CA GLY A 106 -6.84 -21.76 -22.10
C GLY A 106 -7.27 -21.55 -20.63
N ASN A 107 -6.51 -22.02 -19.65
CA ASN A 107 -6.81 -21.79 -18.23
C ASN A 107 -6.46 -20.37 -17.81
N SER A 108 -7.21 -19.82 -16.86
CA SER A 108 -6.91 -18.49 -16.29
C SER A 108 -5.60 -18.52 -15.51
N ILE A 109 -4.68 -17.62 -15.84
CA ILE A 109 -3.45 -17.43 -15.07
C ILE A 109 -3.80 -16.74 -13.75
N THR A 110 -3.24 -17.26 -12.66
CA THR A 110 -3.40 -16.67 -11.34
C THR A 110 -2.16 -15.82 -11.00
N ALA A 111 -2.39 -14.58 -10.62
CA ALA A 111 -1.34 -13.68 -10.14
C ALA A 111 -1.45 -13.43 -8.64
N VAL A 112 -0.31 -13.30 -7.99
CA VAL A 112 -0.24 -12.82 -6.61
C VAL A 112 -0.46 -11.31 -6.60
N ALA A 113 -1.43 -10.84 -5.82
CA ALA A 113 -1.80 -9.42 -5.71
C ALA A 113 -1.95 -9.01 -4.23
N PRO A 114 -1.91 -7.71 -3.90
CA PRO A 114 -2.23 -7.25 -2.55
C PRO A 114 -3.63 -7.68 -2.13
N ASP A 115 -3.77 -8.19 -0.90
CA ASP A 115 -5.08 -8.55 -0.32
C ASP A 115 -5.78 -7.29 0.17
N LEU A 116 -6.35 -6.56 -0.77
CA LEU A 116 -7.11 -5.33 -0.54
C LEU A 116 -8.44 -5.38 -1.29
N PRO A 117 -9.52 -4.81 -0.72
CA PRO A 117 -10.73 -4.50 -1.48
C PRO A 117 -10.41 -3.54 -2.64
N ASN A 118 -11.10 -3.70 -3.78
CA ASN A 118 -10.80 -2.92 -4.99
C ASN A 118 -10.81 -1.40 -4.74
N ASN A 119 -11.75 -0.88 -3.94
CA ASN A 119 -11.81 0.53 -3.62
C ASN A 119 -10.58 1.01 -2.81
N ALA A 120 -10.16 0.24 -1.80
CA ALA A 120 -8.96 0.54 -1.02
C ALA A 120 -7.71 0.50 -1.90
N TYR A 121 -7.59 -0.54 -2.75
CA TYR A 121 -6.50 -0.67 -3.71
C TYR A 121 -6.41 0.54 -4.64
N THR A 122 -7.53 0.97 -5.23
CA THR A 122 -7.55 2.12 -6.15
C THR A 122 -7.07 3.41 -5.47
N ILE A 123 -7.50 3.65 -4.21
CA ILE A 123 -7.07 4.83 -3.46
C ILE A 123 -5.57 4.76 -3.15
N ILE A 124 -5.09 3.64 -2.61
CA ILE A 124 -3.68 3.47 -2.26
C ILE A 124 -2.80 3.58 -3.51
N ASN A 125 -3.17 2.91 -4.60
CA ASN A 125 -2.45 2.97 -5.87
C ASN A 125 -2.35 4.40 -6.45
N SER A 126 -3.34 5.26 -6.16
CA SER A 126 -3.28 6.66 -6.60
C SER A 126 -2.26 7.50 -5.82
N ILE A 127 -1.80 7.04 -4.67
CA ILE A 127 -0.92 7.76 -3.73
C ILE A 127 0.52 7.26 -3.81
N VAL A 128 0.72 5.93 -3.88
CA VAL A 128 2.04 5.32 -3.81
C VAL A 128 2.78 5.41 -5.15
N ASP A 129 4.11 5.51 -5.09
CA ASP A 129 4.97 5.53 -6.28
C ASP A 129 5.42 4.13 -6.69
N ILE A 130 5.44 3.18 -5.74
CA ILE A 130 5.87 1.80 -5.96
C ILE A 130 4.88 0.85 -5.31
N ILE A 131 4.43 -0.16 -6.06
CA ILE A 131 3.78 -1.36 -5.54
C ILE A 131 4.77 -2.49 -5.68
N GLY A 132 5.30 -2.96 -4.55
CA GLY A 132 6.29 -4.00 -4.51
C GLY A 132 5.73 -5.33 -4.02
N TYR A 133 6.13 -6.43 -4.66
CA TYR A 133 5.90 -7.78 -4.15
C TYR A 133 7.20 -8.33 -3.56
N LEU A 134 7.17 -8.62 -2.26
CA LEU A 134 8.31 -9.20 -1.55
C LEU A 134 8.25 -10.72 -1.61
N GLN A 135 9.29 -11.32 -2.18
CA GLN A 135 9.42 -12.78 -2.29
C GLN A 135 10.69 -13.26 -1.62
N VAL A 136 10.58 -14.38 -0.90
CA VAL A 136 11.74 -15.15 -0.40
C VAL A 136 12.11 -16.19 -1.43
N GLN A 137 13.37 -16.24 -1.82
CA GLN A 137 13.91 -17.23 -2.73
C GLN A 137 14.97 -18.07 -2.02
N MET A 138 14.96 -19.38 -2.23
CA MET A 138 15.95 -20.31 -1.70
C MET A 138 17.02 -20.54 -2.77
N ASN A 139 18.27 -20.33 -2.41
CA ASN A 139 19.43 -20.61 -3.25
C ASN A 139 19.76 -22.10 -3.25
N ALA A 140 20.60 -22.54 -4.19
CA ALA A 140 21.01 -23.93 -4.30
C ALA A 140 21.81 -24.46 -3.09
N ASP A 141 22.43 -23.57 -2.32
CA ASP A 141 23.17 -23.87 -1.08
C ASP A 141 22.27 -23.92 0.17
N GLY A 142 20.96 -23.77 0.01
CA GLY A 142 19.97 -23.74 1.11
C GLY A 142 19.84 -22.38 1.82
N THR A 143 20.60 -21.37 1.45
CA THR A 143 20.42 -20.01 1.96
C THR A 143 19.19 -19.36 1.35
N THR A 144 18.60 -18.39 2.05
CA THR A 144 17.44 -17.63 1.55
C THR A 144 17.79 -16.18 1.31
N GLU A 145 17.30 -15.65 0.21
CA GLU A 145 17.37 -14.24 -0.10
C GLU A 145 15.96 -13.67 -0.29
N ARG A 146 15.82 -12.36 -0.05
CA ARG A 146 14.57 -11.63 -0.25
C ARG A 146 14.73 -10.69 -1.42
N TYR A 147 13.72 -10.67 -2.29
CA TYR A 147 13.68 -9.78 -3.44
C TYR A 147 12.36 -9.02 -3.48
N LEU A 148 12.46 -7.77 -3.88
CA LEU A 148 11.32 -6.89 -4.16
C LEU A 148 11.11 -6.83 -5.67
N TYR A 149 9.96 -7.29 -6.13
CA TYR A 149 9.52 -7.11 -7.53
C TYR A 149 8.79 -5.79 -7.63
N THR A 150 9.18 -4.97 -8.59
CA THR A 150 8.67 -3.60 -8.81
C THR A 150 7.95 -3.45 -10.14
N ARG A 151 7.87 -4.53 -10.93
CA ARG A 151 7.12 -4.61 -12.19
C ARG A 151 6.27 -5.86 -12.22
N SER A 152 5.08 -5.71 -12.83
CA SER A 152 4.18 -6.85 -13.06
C SER A 152 4.77 -7.86 -14.00
N THR A 153 4.45 -9.12 -13.72
CA THR A 153 4.59 -10.27 -14.60
C THR A 153 3.21 -10.92 -14.77
N PRO A 154 3.04 -11.94 -15.60
CA PRO A 154 1.77 -12.68 -15.66
C PRO A 154 1.29 -13.23 -14.31
N THR A 155 2.22 -13.51 -13.38
CA THR A 155 1.94 -14.14 -12.08
C THR A 155 2.18 -13.23 -10.87
N ILE A 156 2.68 -12.01 -11.07
CA ILE A 156 2.98 -11.06 -9.98
C ILE A 156 2.37 -9.71 -10.31
N PHE A 157 1.61 -9.17 -9.36
CA PHE A 157 1.08 -7.83 -9.45
C PHE A 157 2.02 -6.86 -8.72
N ALA A 158 2.72 -6.02 -9.48
CA ALA A 158 3.64 -4.99 -8.98
C ALA A 158 3.63 -3.79 -9.94
N GLY A 159 4.23 -2.68 -9.57
CA GLY A 159 4.30 -1.51 -10.44
C GLY A 159 5.14 -0.39 -9.85
N SER A 160 5.60 0.50 -10.71
CA SER A 160 6.36 1.70 -10.31
C SER A 160 6.08 2.86 -11.24
N ARG A 161 6.04 4.07 -10.69
CA ARG A 161 6.05 5.33 -11.46
C ARG A 161 7.43 5.67 -12.00
N TYR A 162 8.49 5.09 -11.43
CA TYR A 162 9.85 5.28 -11.93
C TYR A 162 10.09 4.39 -13.15
N GLN A 163 10.14 4.99 -14.32
CA GLN A 163 10.23 4.29 -15.62
C GLN A 163 11.43 3.34 -15.70
N TYR A 164 12.56 3.73 -15.15
CA TYR A 164 13.82 2.98 -15.23
C TYR A 164 14.14 2.17 -13.97
N LEU A 165 13.20 2.07 -13.01
CA LEU A 165 13.41 1.26 -11.83
C LEU A 165 13.61 -0.22 -12.21
N ALA A 166 14.64 -0.85 -11.65
CA ALA A 166 14.93 -2.27 -11.88
C ALA A 166 13.71 -3.14 -11.53
N PRO A 167 13.31 -4.10 -12.38
CA PRO A 167 12.09 -4.91 -12.17
C PRO A 167 12.18 -5.84 -10.96
N LYS A 168 13.38 -6.15 -10.49
CA LYS A 168 13.68 -6.97 -9.32
C LYS A 168 14.89 -6.40 -8.60
N ILE A 169 14.75 -6.16 -7.30
CA ILE A 169 15.77 -5.55 -6.45
C ILE A 169 15.99 -6.48 -5.25
N LYS A 170 17.25 -6.69 -4.82
CA LYS A 170 17.51 -7.36 -3.55
C LYS A 170 16.87 -6.53 -2.43
N PHE A 171 16.13 -7.19 -1.53
CA PHE A 171 15.38 -6.47 -0.51
C PHE A 171 16.31 -5.90 0.55
N GLY A 172 16.34 -4.59 0.62
CA GLY A 172 17.07 -3.79 1.62
C GLY A 172 16.79 -2.32 1.39
N TYR A 173 16.95 -1.52 2.44
CA TYR A 173 16.71 -0.07 2.35
C TYR A 173 17.71 0.59 1.39
N ASN A 174 19.00 0.28 1.55
CA ASN A 174 20.05 0.88 0.73
C ASN A 174 19.92 0.47 -0.74
N GLU A 175 19.59 -0.80 -0.99
CA GLU A 175 19.39 -1.36 -2.33
C GLU A 175 18.22 -0.68 -3.04
N LEU A 176 17.12 -0.45 -2.32
CA LEU A 176 15.95 0.25 -2.87
C LEU A 176 16.26 1.72 -3.16
N VAL A 177 16.88 2.42 -2.21
CA VAL A 177 17.24 3.84 -2.38
C VAL A 177 18.23 4.02 -3.54
N SER A 178 19.24 3.14 -3.65
CA SER A 178 20.19 3.17 -4.76
C SER A 178 19.48 2.95 -6.10
N ALA A 179 18.60 1.93 -6.19
CA ALA A 179 17.87 1.63 -7.41
C ALA A 179 16.93 2.78 -7.84
N ILE A 180 16.32 3.47 -6.89
CA ILE A 180 15.50 4.66 -7.19
C ILE A 180 16.39 5.81 -7.70
N GLY A 181 17.54 6.05 -7.06
CA GLY A 181 18.51 7.04 -7.50
C GLY A 181 18.98 6.80 -8.93
N ASP A 182 19.40 5.58 -9.25
CA ASP A 182 19.80 5.17 -10.59
C ASP A 182 18.69 5.38 -11.62
N ALA A 183 17.45 5.06 -11.26
CA ALA A 183 16.29 5.24 -12.13
C ALA A 183 16.00 6.73 -12.43
N ILE A 184 16.16 7.60 -11.43
CA ILE A 184 16.02 9.06 -11.59
C ILE A 184 17.13 9.60 -12.48
N ASP A 185 18.38 9.21 -12.26
CA ASP A 185 19.52 9.63 -13.05
C ASP A 185 19.39 9.21 -14.53
N MET A 186 18.87 8.01 -14.79
CA MET A 186 18.58 7.55 -16.15
C MET A 186 17.48 8.41 -16.82
N ALA A 187 16.44 8.75 -16.05
CA ALA A 187 15.36 9.60 -16.58
C ALA A 187 15.79 11.02 -16.92
N VAL A 188 16.79 11.57 -16.21
CA VAL A 188 17.35 12.92 -16.50
C VAL A 188 18.23 12.91 -17.74
N ARG A 189 18.85 11.76 -18.07
CA ARG A 189 19.77 11.63 -19.23
C ARG A 189 19.07 11.22 -20.53
N SER A 190 17.81 10.79 -20.45
CA SER A 190 16.99 10.35 -21.60
C SER A 190 16.17 11.50 -22.17
#